data_17b271a57a0c2c44a855a54d87f0f451
#
_entry.id   17b271a57a0c2c44a855a54d87f0f451
#
_cell.length_a   1.000
_cell.length_b   1.000
_cell.length_c   1.000
_cell.angle_alpha   90.00
_cell.angle_beta   90.00
_cell.angle_gamma   90.00
#
_symmetry.space_group_name_H-M   'P 1'
#
loop_
_entity.id
_entity.type
_entity.pdbx_description
1 polymer ?
#
loop_
_entity_poly.entity_id
_entity_poly.type
_entity_poly.pdbx_seq_one_letter_code
_entity_poly.pdbx_strand_id
1 'polypeptide(L)'
;MKKGTYEDQIRIEELEVYAHHGVYPEENEKGQHFYVNATLYTNTHPAGLADDLSLSTNYGEVCQFITEFMQQHTFQLIETVAERTAYEVLQHFPLVQGLDLEIRKPEAPIPLPFGSVSVAIHREWHEAYILSLIHISEPTRP
;
A
#
# COMPACT_ATOMS: atom_id res chain seq x y z
N MET A 1 -18.56 20.94 6.78
CA MET A 1 -17.87 19.67 6.56
C MET A 1 -17.36 19.58 5.14
N LYS A 2 -16.18 19.10 4.98
CA LYS A 2 -15.60 18.96 3.64
C LYS A 2 -16.15 17.72 2.97
N LYS A 3 -16.59 17.87 1.73
CA LYS A 3 -17.04 16.73 0.93
C LYS A 3 -15.85 15.86 0.57
N GLY A 4 -16.05 14.55 0.64
CA GLY A 4 -15.04 13.59 0.24
C GLY A 4 -13.87 13.46 1.18
N THR A 5 -13.93 14.11 2.36
CA THR A 5 -12.90 13.97 3.37
C THR A 5 -13.45 13.13 4.50
N TYR A 6 -12.85 11.96 4.71
CA TYR A 6 -13.27 11.05 5.77
C TYR A 6 -12.11 10.86 6.72
N GLU A 7 -12.42 10.95 8.01
CA GLU A 7 -11.41 10.84 9.05
C GLU A 7 -11.49 9.53 9.81
N ASP A 8 -12.51 8.71 9.54
CA ASP A 8 -12.57 7.39 10.14
C ASP A 8 -11.48 6.53 9.54
N GLN A 9 -10.97 5.61 10.32
CA GLN A 9 -9.80 4.84 9.94
C GLN A 9 -10.01 3.35 10.17
N ILE A 10 -9.62 2.56 9.20
CA ILE A 10 -9.45 1.12 9.38
C ILE A 10 -7.95 0.89 9.31
N ARG A 11 -7.37 0.30 10.34
CA ARG A 11 -5.93 0.11 10.41
C ARG A 11 -5.56 -1.36 10.26
N ILE A 12 -4.60 -1.61 9.39
CA ILE A 12 -3.98 -2.92 9.22
C ILE A 12 -2.55 -2.76 9.73
N GLU A 13 -2.18 -3.53 10.74
CA GLU A 13 -0.88 -3.39 11.38
C GLU A 13 -0.06 -4.65 11.22
N GLU A 14 1.18 -4.49 10.82
CA GLU A 14 2.18 -5.54 10.72
C GLU A 14 1.73 -6.73 9.85
N LEU A 15 1.16 -6.42 8.68
CA LEU A 15 0.88 -7.45 7.68
C LEU A 15 2.22 -7.94 7.15
N GLU A 16 2.50 -9.23 7.36
CA GLU A 16 3.76 -9.81 6.92
C GLU A 16 3.62 -10.34 5.51
N VAL A 17 4.53 -9.90 4.64
CA VAL A 17 4.55 -10.31 3.23
C VAL A 17 5.96 -10.76 2.87
N TYR A 18 6.11 -11.99 2.38
CA TYR A 18 7.38 -12.43 1.83
C TYR A 18 7.43 -12.08 0.36
N ALA A 19 8.41 -11.28 -0.03
CA ALA A 19 8.49 -10.76 -1.40
C ALA A 19 9.95 -10.55 -1.81
N HIS A 20 10.17 -10.12 -3.05
CA HIS A 20 11.50 -10.17 -3.67
C HIS A 20 11.99 -8.80 -4.12
N HIS A 21 11.61 -7.76 -3.40
CA HIS A 21 11.99 -6.39 -3.75
C HIS A 21 13.38 -6.03 -3.24
N GLY A 22 14.14 -5.32 -4.04
CA GLY A 22 15.45 -4.84 -3.66
C GLY A 22 16.33 -4.57 -4.87
N VAL A 23 17.39 -3.81 -4.67
CA VAL A 23 18.30 -3.45 -5.77
C VAL A 23 19.32 -4.56 -6.05
N TYR A 24 19.57 -5.45 -5.09
CA TYR A 24 20.57 -6.49 -5.26
C TYR A 24 19.96 -7.77 -5.82
N PRO A 25 20.64 -8.45 -6.74
CA PRO A 25 20.15 -9.70 -7.30
C PRO A 25 19.79 -10.77 -6.25
N GLU A 26 20.55 -10.83 -5.15
CA GLU A 26 20.29 -11.80 -4.09
C GLU A 26 18.93 -11.55 -3.44
N GLU A 27 18.54 -10.29 -3.30
CA GLU A 27 17.24 -9.95 -2.74
C GLU A 27 16.11 -10.40 -3.64
N ASN A 28 16.31 -10.26 -4.96
CA ASN A 28 15.31 -10.63 -5.94
C ASN A 28 15.17 -12.16 -6.04
N GLU A 29 16.26 -12.88 -5.83
CA GLU A 29 16.26 -14.34 -5.90
C GLU A 29 15.73 -14.99 -4.62
N LYS A 30 16.27 -14.58 -3.47
CA LYS A 30 15.93 -15.20 -2.20
C LYS A 30 14.65 -14.67 -1.58
N GLY A 31 14.39 -13.40 -1.76
CA GLY A 31 13.28 -12.74 -1.09
C GLY A 31 13.56 -12.48 0.37
N GLN A 32 12.63 -11.81 1.01
CA GLN A 32 12.71 -11.48 2.43
C GLN A 32 11.35 -11.07 2.95
N HIS A 33 11.24 -10.94 4.27
CA HIS A 33 10.00 -10.49 4.90
C HIS A 33 9.91 -8.96 4.83
N PHE A 34 8.72 -8.50 4.48
CA PHE A 34 8.33 -7.10 4.57
C PHE A 34 7.15 -7.01 5.51
N TYR A 35 7.01 -5.88 6.18
CA TYR A 35 5.85 -5.63 7.02
C TYR A 35 5.14 -4.39 6.51
N VAL A 36 3.83 -4.50 6.37
CA VAL A 36 3.01 -3.44 5.80
C VAL A 36 2.07 -2.94 6.89
N ASN A 37 2.09 -1.62 7.09
CA ASN A 37 1.14 -0.96 7.95
C ASN A 37 0.31 -0.03 7.08
N ALA A 38 -1.00 -0.17 7.14
CA ALA A 38 -1.90 0.60 6.29
C ALA A 38 -3.02 1.19 7.12
N THR A 39 -3.28 2.47 6.92
CA THR A 39 -4.44 3.14 7.50
C THR A 39 -5.34 3.55 6.35
N LEU A 40 -6.53 2.97 6.32
CA LEU A 40 -7.52 3.25 5.28
C LEU A 40 -8.46 4.33 5.80
N TYR A 41 -8.50 5.46 5.12
CA TYR A 41 -9.41 6.56 5.47
C TYR A 41 -10.70 6.38 4.70
N THR A 42 -11.78 6.22 5.43
CA THR A 42 -13.09 5.90 4.85
C THR A 42 -14.18 6.36 5.79
N ASN A 43 -15.41 6.37 5.32
CA ASN A 43 -16.55 6.68 6.17
C ASN A 43 -17.14 5.36 6.67
N THR A 44 -16.87 5.03 7.94
CA THR A 44 -17.34 3.78 8.54
C THR A 44 -18.76 3.87 9.08
N HIS A 45 -19.35 5.07 9.06
CA HIS A 45 -20.66 5.31 9.70
C HIS A 45 -21.80 4.47 9.12
N PRO A 46 -21.98 4.42 7.79
CA PRO A 46 -23.09 3.63 7.25
C PRO A 46 -22.98 2.14 7.58
N ALA A 47 -21.79 1.57 7.45
CA ALA A 47 -21.59 0.16 7.75
C ALA A 47 -21.81 -0.12 9.23
N GLY A 48 -21.34 0.79 10.10
CA GLY A 48 -21.48 0.64 11.53
C GLY A 48 -22.93 0.73 12.00
N LEU A 49 -23.73 1.58 11.37
CA LEU A 49 -25.14 1.70 11.72
C LEU A 49 -25.95 0.51 11.25
N ALA A 50 -25.66 0.02 10.05
CA ALA A 50 -26.45 -1.05 9.42
C ALA A 50 -25.93 -2.45 9.72
N ASP A 51 -24.71 -2.56 10.25
CA ASP A 51 -24.03 -3.84 10.44
C ASP A 51 -24.00 -4.64 9.15
N ASP A 52 -23.60 -3.96 8.07
CA ASP A 52 -23.66 -4.49 6.71
C ASP A 52 -22.29 -4.37 6.04
N LEU A 53 -21.66 -5.51 5.78
CA LEU A 53 -20.33 -5.55 5.16
C LEU A 53 -20.32 -4.89 3.78
N SER A 54 -21.42 -4.94 3.05
CA SER A 54 -21.46 -4.35 1.71
C SER A 54 -21.26 -2.84 1.71
N LEU A 55 -21.44 -2.20 2.86
CA LEU A 55 -21.23 -0.76 3.01
C LEU A 55 -19.84 -0.41 3.52
N SER A 56 -18.98 -1.42 3.68
CA SER A 56 -17.64 -1.25 4.22
C SER A 56 -16.59 -1.73 3.23
N THR A 57 -15.35 -1.44 3.54
CA THR A 57 -14.20 -2.06 2.86
C THR A 57 -13.81 -3.30 3.66
N ASN A 58 -13.78 -4.44 2.99
CA ASN A 58 -13.37 -5.69 3.60
C ASN A 58 -11.86 -5.70 3.78
N TYR A 59 -11.38 -5.49 5.01
CA TYR A 59 -9.94 -5.40 5.27
C TYR A 59 -9.22 -6.72 5.00
N GLY A 60 -9.90 -7.85 5.12
CA GLY A 60 -9.31 -9.13 4.74
C GLY A 60 -8.98 -9.17 3.26
N GLU A 61 -9.85 -8.63 2.42
CA GLU A 61 -9.59 -8.53 0.99
C GLU A 61 -8.46 -7.54 0.69
N VAL A 62 -8.36 -6.46 1.46
CA VAL A 62 -7.26 -5.52 1.31
C VAL A 62 -5.93 -6.19 1.62
N CYS A 63 -5.87 -6.95 2.72
CA CYS A 63 -4.66 -7.69 3.09
C CYS A 63 -4.26 -8.69 2.01
N GLN A 64 -5.23 -9.43 1.49
CA GLN A 64 -5.01 -10.41 0.42
C GLN A 64 -4.48 -9.70 -0.83
N PHE A 65 -5.12 -8.59 -1.19
CA PHE A 65 -4.77 -7.83 -2.38
C PHE A 65 -3.33 -7.28 -2.29
N ILE A 66 -2.98 -6.67 -1.16
CA ILE A 66 -1.64 -6.14 -0.94
C ILE A 66 -0.59 -7.26 -1.03
N THR A 67 -0.87 -8.38 -0.37
CA THR A 67 0.05 -9.52 -0.37
C THR A 67 0.28 -10.02 -1.79
N GLU A 68 -0.78 -10.24 -2.53
CA GLU A 68 -0.65 -10.75 -3.90
C GLU A 68 0.04 -9.76 -4.82
N PHE A 69 -0.28 -8.48 -4.70
CA PHE A 69 0.37 -7.47 -5.52
C PHE A 69 1.87 -7.42 -5.27
N MET A 70 2.29 -7.41 -4.01
CA MET A 70 3.70 -7.37 -3.65
C MET A 70 4.44 -8.64 -4.09
N GLN A 71 3.75 -9.78 -4.09
CA GLN A 71 4.38 -11.04 -4.49
C GLN A 71 4.44 -11.24 -6.00
N GLN A 72 3.53 -10.62 -6.74
CA GLN A 72 3.48 -10.74 -8.20
C GLN A 72 4.46 -9.81 -8.92
N HIS A 73 5.05 -8.88 -8.20
CA HIS A 73 5.95 -7.89 -8.79
C HIS A 73 7.28 -7.89 -8.05
N THR A 74 8.34 -7.53 -8.76
CA THR A 74 9.66 -7.35 -8.16
C THR A 74 10.14 -5.96 -8.53
N PHE A 75 10.20 -5.08 -7.53
CA PHE A 75 10.66 -3.71 -7.70
C PHE A 75 12.01 -3.55 -7.04
N GLN A 76 12.81 -2.61 -7.53
CA GLN A 76 14.11 -2.34 -6.94
C GLN A 76 14.00 -1.56 -5.64
N LEU A 77 13.08 -0.60 -5.58
CA LEU A 77 13.00 0.34 -4.47
C LEU A 77 11.74 0.10 -3.64
N ILE A 78 11.87 0.20 -2.33
CA ILE A 78 10.68 0.13 -1.48
C ILE A 78 9.79 1.35 -1.68
N GLU A 79 10.33 2.47 -2.13
CA GLU A 79 9.53 3.62 -2.55
C GLU A 79 8.57 3.25 -3.66
N THR A 80 9.03 2.46 -4.61
CA THR A 80 8.19 1.97 -5.72
C THR A 80 7.12 1.03 -5.20
N VAL A 81 7.50 0.14 -4.28
CA VAL A 81 6.53 -0.77 -3.65
C VAL A 81 5.42 0.04 -2.99
N ALA A 82 5.79 1.07 -2.23
CA ALA A 82 4.80 1.90 -1.53
C ALA A 82 3.89 2.64 -2.51
N GLU A 83 4.47 3.32 -3.51
CA GLU A 83 3.68 4.09 -4.48
C GLU A 83 2.74 3.22 -5.30
N ARG A 84 3.25 2.12 -5.81
CA ARG A 84 2.44 1.26 -6.67
C ARG A 84 1.36 0.54 -5.88
N THR A 85 1.70 0.10 -4.67
CA THR A 85 0.70 -0.55 -3.80
C THR A 85 -0.40 0.44 -3.42
N ALA A 86 -0.03 1.67 -3.06
CA ALA A 86 -1.03 2.69 -2.71
C ALA A 86 -1.96 2.98 -3.88
N TYR A 87 -1.40 3.14 -5.07
CA TYR A 87 -2.21 3.38 -6.26
C TYR A 87 -3.21 2.23 -6.48
N GLU A 88 -2.73 0.99 -6.42
CA GLU A 88 -3.58 -0.16 -6.70
C GLU A 88 -4.68 -0.32 -5.65
N VAL A 89 -4.37 -0.07 -4.39
CA VAL A 89 -5.38 -0.14 -3.32
C VAL A 89 -6.46 0.91 -3.56
N LEU A 90 -6.06 2.16 -3.84
CA LEU A 90 -7.02 3.22 -4.09
C LEU A 90 -7.87 2.96 -5.33
N GLN A 91 -7.28 2.35 -6.36
CA GLN A 91 -7.98 1.99 -7.59
C GLN A 91 -9.00 0.88 -7.36
N HIS A 92 -8.62 -0.10 -6.55
CA HIS A 92 -9.38 -1.35 -6.40
C HIS A 92 -10.46 -1.27 -5.32
N PHE A 93 -10.29 -0.42 -4.33
CA PHE A 93 -11.22 -0.32 -3.20
C PHE A 93 -11.84 1.08 -3.19
N PRO A 94 -12.98 1.25 -3.88
CA PRO A 94 -13.52 2.60 -4.14
C PRO A 94 -14.02 3.35 -2.91
N LEU A 95 -14.28 2.66 -1.81
CA LEU A 95 -14.70 3.34 -0.58
C LEU A 95 -13.53 3.94 0.20
N VAL A 96 -12.30 3.56 -0.13
CA VAL A 96 -11.10 4.11 0.50
C VAL A 96 -10.77 5.43 -0.16
N GLN A 97 -10.85 6.51 0.61
CA GLN A 97 -10.62 7.87 0.08
C GLN A 97 -9.18 8.30 0.24
N GLY A 98 -8.49 7.76 1.21
CA GLY A 98 -7.08 8.06 1.45
C GLY A 98 -6.42 6.88 2.13
N LEU A 99 -5.10 6.90 2.13
CA LEU A 99 -4.32 5.79 2.61
C LEU A 99 -2.98 6.28 3.16
N ASP A 100 -2.68 5.88 4.39
CA ASP A 100 -1.31 5.93 4.90
C ASP A 100 -0.74 4.53 4.68
N LEU A 101 0.42 4.45 4.09
CA LEU A 101 1.04 3.17 3.80
C LEU A 101 2.51 3.20 4.18
N GLU A 102 2.91 2.25 5.03
CA GLU A 102 4.30 2.07 5.38
C GLU A 102 4.76 0.69 4.92
N ILE A 103 5.88 0.66 4.21
CA ILE A 103 6.55 -0.59 3.83
C ILE A 103 7.83 -0.66 4.64
N ARG A 104 7.93 -1.64 5.53
CA ARG A 104 9.09 -1.80 6.42
C ARG A 104 9.90 -3.02 5.99
N LYS A 105 11.21 -2.83 5.93
CA LYS A 105 12.16 -3.83 5.45
C LYS A 105 13.21 -4.09 6.54
N PRO A 106 12.94 -5.02 7.45
CA PRO A 106 13.87 -5.28 8.56
C PRO A 106 15.14 -5.99 8.12
N GLU A 107 15.10 -6.71 7.01
CA GLU A 107 16.26 -7.49 6.55
C GLU A 107 17.03 -6.77 5.45
N ALA A 108 16.95 -5.43 5.41
CA ALA A 108 17.71 -4.65 4.44
C ALA A 108 19.20 -4.99 4.56
N PRO A 109 19.90 -5.16 3.41
CA PRO A 109 21.30 -5.61 3.42
C PRO A 109 22.29 -4.50 3.77
N ILE A 110 22.24 -4.06 5.01
CA ILE A 110 23.11 -3.03 5.57
C ILE A 110 24.04 -3.71 6.57
N PRO A 111 25.37 -3.65 6.37
CA PRO A 111 26.30 -4.35 7.26
C PRO A 111 26.58 -3.57 8.55
N LEU A 112 25.51 -3.13 9.21
CA LEU A 112 25.55 -2.35 10.44
C LEU A 112 24.38 -2.73 11.30
N PRO A 113 24.49 -2.61 12.65
CA PRO A 113 23.35 -2.88 13.52
C PRO A 113 22.26 -1.85 13.29
N PHE A 114 21.03 -2.30 13.01
CA PHE A 114 19.88 -1.42 12.85
C PHE A 114 18.61 -2.25 13.02
N GLY A 115 17.47 -1.58 13.18
CA GLY A 115 16.18 -2.27 13.33
C GLY A 115 15.56 -2.58 11.98
N SER A 116 15.23 -1.53 11.22
CA SER A 116 14.61 -1.69 9.92
C SER A 116 14.75 -0.40 9.13
N VAL A 117 14.52 -0.51 7.82
CA VAL A 117 14.35 0.65 6.93
C VAL A 117 12.91 0.65 6.50
N SER A 118 12.28 1.82 6.45
CA SER A 118 10.91 1.89 6.00
C SER A 118 10.67 3.13 5.15
N VAL A 119 9.63 3.06 4.33
CA VAL A 119 9.10 4.19 3.56
C VAL A 119 7.64 4.32 3.97
N ALA A 120 7.25 5.52 4.36
CA ALA A 120 5.88 5.81 4.75
C ALA A 120 5.36 6.95 3.89
N ILE A 121 4.18 6.74 3.29
CA ILE A 121 3.57 7.73 2.41
C ILE A 121 2.11 7.92 2.77
N HIS A 122 1.56 9.08 2.41
CA HIS A 122 0.13 9.36 2.50
C HIS A 122 -0.35 9.72 1.10
N ARG A 123 -1.38 9.03 0.62
CA ARG A 123 -1.96 9.31 -0.70
C ARG A 123 -3.47 9.38 -0.57
N GLU A 124 -4.06 10.26 -1.35
CA GLU A 124 -5.52 10.41 -1.40
C GLU A 124 -5.97 10.19 -2.83
N TRP A 125 -7.18 9.67 -2.96
CA TRP A 125 -7.76 9.50 -4.27
C TRP A 125 -8.14 10.87 -4.83
N HIS A 126 -7.44 11.28 -5.87
CA HIS A 126 -7.87 12.40 -6.69
C HIS A 126 -7.21 12.27 -8.06
N GLU A 127 -7.82 12.91 -9.03
CA GLU A 127 -7.45 12.73 -10.41
C GLU A 127 -5.99 13.08 -10.69
N ALA A 128 -5.49 14.14 -10.08
CA ALA A 128 -4.12 14.57 -10.34
C ALA A 128 -3.10 13.50 -9.96
N TYR A 129 -3.29 12.87 -8.80
CA TYR A 129 -2.40 11.79 -8.37
C TYR A 129 -2.47 10.60 -9.32
N ILE A 130 -3.69 10.19 -9.68
CA ILE A 130 -3.89 9.04 -10.56
C ILE A 130 -3.27 9.28 -11.92
N LEU A 131 -3.50 10.44 -12.51
CA LEU A 131 -2.92 10.79 -13.81
C LEU A 131 -1.39 10.86 -13.75
N SER A 132 -0.86 11.41 -12.67
CA SER A 132 0.59 11.48 -12.48
C SER A 132 1.22 10.10 -12.46
N LEU A 133 0.59 9.16 -11.76
CA LEU A 133 1.11 7.80 -11.64
C LEU A 133 1.01 7.04 -12.96
N ILE A 134 -0.09 7.18 -13.66
CA ILE A 134 -0.27 6.58 -14.99
C ILE A 134 0.82 7.09 -15.94
N HIS A 135 1.07 8.40 -15.91
CA HIS A 135 2.05 9.01 -16.78
C HIS A 135 3.46 8.50 -16.53
N ILE A 136 3.80 8.30 -15.25
CA ILE A 136 5.11 7.77 -14.86
C ILE A 136 5.26 6.31 -15.26
N SER A 137 4.20 5.52 -15.10
CA SER A 137 4.29 4.07 -15.32
C SER A 137 4.19 3.65 -16.77
N GLU A 138 3.72 4.53 -17.65
CA GLU A 138 3.67 4.23 -19.07
C GLU A 138 5.02 4.45 -19.72
N PRO A 139 5.40 3.62 -20.69
CA PRO A 139 6.63 3.87 -21.42
C PRO A 139 6.59 5.23 -22.11
N THR A 140 7.75 5.88 -22.17
CA THR A 140 7.85 7.13 -22.88
C THR A 140 7.55 6.89 -24.35
N ARG A 141 6.68 7.70 -24.89
CA ARG A 141 6.35 7.60 -26.31
C ARG A 141 7.22 8.54 -27.11
N PRO A 142 7.69 8.07 -28.24
CA PRO A 142 8.49 8.91 -29.11
C PRO A 142 7.68 10.11 -29.61
#